data_195aaa8f3112d1b3577555685c6b5898
#
_entry.id   195aaa8f3112d1b3577555685c6b5898
#
_cell.length_a   1.000
_cell.length_b   1.000
_cell.length_c   1.000
_cell.angle_alpha   90.00
_cell.angle_beta   90.00
_cell.angle_gamma   90.00
#
_symmetry.space_group_name_H-M   'P 1'
#
loop_
_entity.id
_entity.type
_entity.pdbx_description
1 polymer ?
#
loop_
_entity_poly.entity_id
_entity_poly.type
_entity_poly.pdbx_seq_one_letter_code
_entity_poly.pdbx_strand_id
1 'polypeptide(L)'
;MTNCYLCEIKIKDIPYRCKFCGMLFCNRHRLPENHDCPFDLRKKDKSINSQDKPIYQDALDFMSKDFTVAKVYDYLTTNQITKSEAIDLLNYFIENSENKEIRKISIIAFKILELRSNKVYNILESCLLSDKDPEVKKTAIDIISHLYPKKSKDLLNWINRNGKNKKE
;
A
#
# COMPACT_ATOMS: atom_id res chain seq x y z
N MET A 1 -7.19 -44.13 -10.55
CA MET A 1 -8.54 -43.75 -10.09
C MET A 1 -8.37 -42.72 -9.02
N THR A 2 -9.02 -41.58 -9.14
CA THR A 2 -8.81 -40.42 -8.26
C THR A 2 -10.02 -40.20 -7.34
N ASN A 3 -9.75 -39.90 -6.08
CA ASN A 3 -10.79 -39.59 -5.10
C ASN A 3 -10.87 -38.06 -4.91
N CYS A 4 -12.05 -37.58 -4.52
CA CYS A 4 -12.24 -36.21 -4.14
C CYS A 4 -11.49 -35.91 -2.84
N TYR A 5 -10.69 -34.84 -2.82
CA TYR A 5 -9.89 -34.47 -1.65
C TYR A 5 -10.72 -34.19 -0.39
N LEU A 6 -11.95 -33.66 -0.56
CA LEU A 6 -12.79 -33.28 0.58
C LEU A 6 -13.68 -34.42 1.10
N CYS A 7 -14.38 -35.13 0.19
CA CYS A 7 -15.34 -36.16 0.60
C CYS A 7 -14.86 -37.59 0.37
N GLU A 8 -13.62 -37.77 -0.09
CA GLU A 8 -12.95 -39.05 -0.36
C GLU A 8 -13.67 -39.98 -1.33
N ILE A 9 -14.83 -39.59 -1.86
CA ILE A 9 -15.62 -40.37 -2.79
C ILE A 9 -14.86 -40.50 -4.11
N LYS A 10 -14.88 -41.71 -4.67
CA LYS A 10 -14.29 -41.99 -5.98
C LYS A 10 -14.97 -41.16 -7.07
N ILE A 11 -14.18 -40.40 -7.80
CA ILE A 11 -14.69 -39.56 -8.89
C ILE A 11 -14.94 -40.47 -10.09
N LYS A 12 -16.20 -40.59 -10.49
CA LYS A 12 -16.62 -41.39 -11.67
C LYS A 12 -16.47 -40.61 -12.97
N ASP A 13 -16.59 -39.26 -12.88
CA ASP A 13 -16.49 -38.33 -13.99
C ASP A 13 -15.09 -37.71 -14.07
N ILE A 14 -14.95 -36.66 -14.88
CA ILE A 14 -13.69 -35.92 -15.02
C ILE A 14 -13.38 -35.22 -13.69
N PRO A 15 -12.23 -35.51 -13.03
CA PRO A 15 -11.83 -34.83 -11.84
C PRO A 15 -11.52 -33.36 -12.10
N TYR A 16 -12.05 -32.47 -11.26
CA TYR A 16 -11.79 -31.05 -11.33
C TYR A 16 -10.59 -30.67 -10.45
N ARG A 17 -9.57 -30.04 -11.04
CA ARG A 17 -8.46 -29.49 -10.28
C ARG A 17 -8.72 -28.01 -9.94
N CYS A 18 -8.78 -27.70 -8.65
CA CYS A 18 -8.94 -26.31 -8.20
C CYS A 18 -7.69 -25.50 -8.59
N LYS A 19 -7.90 -24.38 -9.28
CA LYS A 19 -6.80 -23.47 -9.71
C LYS A 19 -6.11 -22.74 -8.56
N PHE A 20 -6.73 -22.67 -7.38
CA PHE A 20 -6.17 -21.99 -6.21
C PHE A 20 -5.37 -22.93 -5.30
N CYS A 21 -5.95 -24.06 -4.87
CA CYS A 21 -5.27 -25.00 -3.99
C CYS A 21 -4.59 -26.19 -4.73
N GLY A 22 -4.88 -26.38 -6.02
CA GLY A 22 -4.29 -27.46 -6.83
C GLY A 22 -4.84 -28.88 -6.56
N MET A 23 -5.76 -29.04 -5.59
CA MET A 23 -6.33 -30.34 -5.22
C MET A 23 -7.45 -30.78 -6.18
N LEU A 24 -7.72 -32.10 -6.21
CA LEU A 24 -8.71 -32.71 -7.09
C LEU A 24 -10.06 -32.89 -6.35
N PHE A 25 -11.13 -32.52 -7.01
CA PHE A 25 -12.48 -32.52 -6.44
C PHE A 25 -13.50 -33.18 -7.38
N CYS A 26 -14.57 -33.70 -6.80
CA CYS A 26 -15.74 -34.16 -7.53
C CYS A 26 -16.60 -32.94 -7.97
N ASN A 27 -17.58 -33.19 -8.80
CA ASN A 27 -18.46 -32.14 -9.34
C ASN A 27 -19.16 -31.29 -8.25
N ARG A 28 -19.47 -31.85 -7.09
CA ARG A 28 -20.09 -31.11 -5.96
C ARG A 28 -19.12 -30.15 -5.29
N HIS A 29 -17.84 -30.52 -5.18
CA HIS A 29 -16.80 -29.75 -4.48
C HIS A 29 -15.85 -29.02 -5.43
N ARG A 30 -16.20 -28.90 -6.72
CA ARG A 30 -15.35 -28.26 -7.75
C ARG A 30 -15.10 -26.77 -7.53
N LEU A 31 -16.09 -26.04 -6.95
CA LEU A 31 -15.96 -24.62 -6.69
C LEU A 31 -15.20 -24.36 -5.39
N PRO A 32 -14.38 -23.30 -5.31
CA PRO A 32 -13.64 -22.97 -4.11
C PRO A 32 -14.50 -22.80 -2.86
N GLU A 33 -15.72 -22.30 -3.03
CA GLU A 33 -16.72 -22.13 -1.96
C GLU A 33 -17.20 -23.48 -1.40
N ASN A 34 -17.26 -24.51 -2.26
CA ASN A 34 -17.81 -25.81 -1.89
C ASN A 34 -16.80 -26.75 -1.20
N HIS A 35 -15.50 -26.40 -1.23
CA HIS A 35 -14.46 -27.14 -0.52
C HIS A 35 -13.65 -26.27 0.44
N ASP A 36 -14.20 -25.10 0.79
CA ASP A 36 -13.60 -24.18 1.74
C ASP A 36 -12.13 -23.85 1.45
N CYS A 37 -11.86 -23.48 0.21
CA CYS A 37 -10.50 -23.31 -0.32
C CYS A 37 -9.72 -22.28 0.51
N PRO A 38 -8.59 -22.65 1.13
CA PRO A 38 -7.79 -21.73 1.95
C PRO A 38 -7.12 -20.63 1.12
N PHE A 39 -7.02 -20.83 -0.19
CA PHE A 39 -6.41 -19.87 -1.13
C PHE A 39 -7.45 -19.12 -1.99
N ASP A 40 -8.75 -19.18 -1.63
CA ASP A 40 -9.77 -18.42 -2.33
C ASP A 40 -9.76 -16.95 -1.89
N LEU A 41 -9.11 -16.10 -2.67
CA LEU A 41 -8.97 -14.67 -2.41
C LEU A 41 -10.31 -13.92 -2.40
N ARG A 42 -11.38 -14.49 -2.99
CA ARG A 42 -12.72 -13.87 -3.01
C ARG A 42 -13.40 -13.91 -1.64
N LYS A 43 -12.98 -14.83 -0.75
CA LYS A 43 -13.48 -14.89 0.64
C LYS A 43 -12.96 -13.76 1.51
N LYS A 44 -11.85 -13.13 1.15
CA LYS A 44 -11.27 -12.00 1.90
C LYS A 44 -12.15 -10.74 1.86
N ASP A 45 -13.04 -10.63 0.88
CA ASP A 45 -13.90 -9.45 0.71
C ASP A 45 -15.23 -9.52 1.49
N LYS A 46 -15.57 -10.65 2.14
CA LYS A 46 -16.88 -10.84 2.79
C LYS A 46 -16.87 -10.86 4.31
N SER A 47 -15.72 -10.74 4.96
CA SER A 47 -15.65 -10.71 6.45
C SER A 47 -14.71 -9.62 6.96
N ILE A 48 -14.86 -8.39 6.47
CA ILE A 48 -14.35 -7.23 7.20
C ILE A 48 -15.41 -6.88 8.25
N ASN A 49 -15.53 -7.72 9.26
CA ASN A 49 -16.05 -7.28 10.55
C ASN A 49 -14.99 -6.34 11.14
N SER A 50 -15.44 -5.15 11.53
CA SER A 50 -14.70 -3.99 12.03
C SER A 50 -13.86 -4.23 13.30
N GLN A 51 -13.31 -5.44 13.52
CA GLN A 51 -12.45 -5.77 14.65
C GLN A 51 -11.13 -6.45 14.27
N ASP A 52 -10.98 -6.92 13.04
CA ASP A 52 -9.68 -7.37 12.54
C ASP A 52 -8.95 -6.18 11.93
N LYS A 53 -8.28 -5.39 12.78
CA LYS A 53 -7.19 -4.54 12.29
C LYS A 53 -6.27 -5.44 11.48
N PRO A 54 -5.98 -5.12 10.21
CA PRO A 54 -5.04 -5.92 9.44
C PRO A 54 -3.75 -6.02 10.24
N ILE A 55 -3.09 -7.18 10.23
CA ILE A 55 -1.79 -7.43 10.90
C ILE A 55 -0.78 -6.31 10.56
N TYR A 56 -0.93 -5.69 9.41
CA TYR A 56 -0.25 -4.47 8.99
C TYR A 56 -0.48 -3.27 9.92
N GLN A 57 -1.67 -3.08 10.47
CA GLN A 57 -2.00 -1.93 11.30
C GLN A 57 -1.22 -1.97 12.62
N ASP A 58 -1.12 -3.14 13.26
CA ASP A 58 -0.39 -3.31 14.51
C ASP A 58 1.13 -3.18 14.29
N ALA A 59 1.64 -3.67 13.15
CA ALA A 59 3.03 -3.49 12.75
C ALA A 59 3.33 -2.00 12.45
N LEU A 60 2.40 -1.29 11.81
CA LEU A 60 2.52 0.12 11.51
C LEU A 60 2.41 0.99 12.77
N ASP A 61 1.50 0.67 13.70
CA ASP A 61 1.37 1.36 14.99
C ASP A 61 2.62 1.14 15.88
N PHE A 62 3.21 -0.05 15.83
CA PHE A 62 4.47 -0.35 16.51
C PHE A 62 5.65 0.41 15.88
N MET A 63 5.72 0.46 14.55
CA MET A 63 6.78 1.17 13.82
C MET A 63 6.66 2.70 13.95
N SER A 64 5.46 3.25 14.18
CA SER A 64 5.25 4.70 14.29
C SER A 64 5.93 5.32 15.50
N LYS A 65 6.14 4.55 16.58
CA LYS A 65 6.81 5.04 17.80
C LYS A 65 8.31 5.26 17.61
N ASP A 66 8.94 4.44 16.75
CA ASP A 66 10.38 4.48 16.49
C ASP A 66 10.68 4.61 14.99
N PHE A 67 9.75 5.19 14.23
CA PHE A 67 9.92 5.33 12.78
C PHE A 67 11.11 6.24 12.45
N THR A 68 12.01 5.70 11.66
CA THR A 68 13.12 6.45 11.06
C THR A 68 13.28 6.04 9.60
N VAL A 69 13.76 6.96 8.76
CA VAL A 69 14.11 6.67 7.36
C VAL A 69 15.15 5.57 7.28
N ALA A 70 16.07 5.52 8.27
CA ALA A 70 17.10 4.49 8.34
C ALA A 70 16.48 3.08 8.46
N LYS A 71 15.44 2.89 9.28
CA LYS A 71 14.76 1.59 9.38
C LYS A 71 14.11 1.16 8.07
N VAL A 72 13.47 2.07 7.35
CA VAL A 72 12.90 1.75 6.03
C VAL A 72 14.00 1.40 5.03
N TYR A 73 15.13 2.11 5.08
CA TYR A 73 16.30 1.79 4.26
C TYR A 73 16.84 0.39 4.59
N ASP A 74 17.01 0.06 5.88
CA ASP A 74 17.48 -1.26 6.31
C ASP A 74 16.55 -2.38 5.84
N TYR A 75 15.24 -2.19 5.93
CA TYR A 75 14.27 -3.17 5.45
C TYR A 75 14.30 -3.34 3.93
N LEU A 76 14.52 -2.25 3.18
CA LEU A 76 14.71 -2.33 1.74
C LEU A 76 16.01 -3.05 1.36
N THR A 77 17.12 -2.76 2.04
CA THR A 77 18.43 -3.36 1.73
C THR A 77 18.51 -4.82 2.12
N THR A 78 17.79 -5.22 3.19
CA THR A 78 17.70 -6.62 3.63
C THR A 78 16.61 -7.41 2.89
N ASN A 79 15.96 -6.83 1.88
CA ASN A 79 14.86 -7.42 1.15
C ASN A 79 13.68 -7.91 2.03
N GLN A 80 13.49 -7.29 3.19
CA GLN A 80 12.35 -7.56 4.05
C GLN A 80 11.08 -6.89 3.54
N ILE A 81 11.21 -5.78 2.82
CA ILE A 81 10.13 -5.09 2.12
C ILE A 81 10.53 -4.75 0.69
N THR A 82 9.55 -4.70 -0.19
CA THR A 82 9.71 -4.22 -1.56
C THR A 82 9.63 -2.69 -1.64
N LYS A 83 10.07 -2.10 -2.77
CA LYS A 83 9.90 -0.66 -3.01
C LYS A 83 8.43 -0.22 -2.97
N SER A 84 7.50 -1.08 -3.41
CA SER A 84 6.07 -0.78 -3.37
C SER A 84 5.56 -0.71 -1.93
N GLU A 85 5.93 -1.69 -1.10
CA GLU A 85 5.56 -1.73 0.31
C GLU A 85 6.17 -0.56 1.10
N ALA A 86 7.41 -0.18 0.79
CA ALA A 86 8.03 1.01 1.38
C ALA A 86 7.25 2.29 1.04
N ILE A 87 6.77 2.43 -0.22
CA ILE A 87 5.93 3.56 -0.63
C ILE A 87 4.60 3.55 0.14
N ASP A 88 3.98 2.38 0.31
CA ASP A 88 2.73 2.24 1.05
C ASP A 88 2.89 2.58 2.53
N LEU A 89 3.97 2.13 3.15
CA LEU A 89 4.33 2.44 4.53
C LEU A 89 4.54 3.94 4.73
N LEU A 90 5.32 4.57 3.88
CA LEU A 90 5.58 6.01 3.94
C LEU A 90 4.28 6.82 3.72
N ASN A 91 3.44 6.40 2.78
CA ASN A 91 2.14 7.03 2.54
C ASN A 91 1.22 6.93 3.76
N TYR A 92 1.19 5.77 4.41
CA TYR A 92 0.42 5.58 5.64
C TYR A 92 0.82 6.58 6.73
N PHE A 93 2.13 6.81 6.95
CA PHE A 93 2.61 7.80 7.91
C PHE A 93 2.25 9.23 7.52
N ILE A 94 2.27 9.54 6.25
CA ILE A 94 1.88 10.86 5.75
C ILE A 94 0.39 11.13 6.00
N GLU A 95 -0.47 10.14 5.74
CA GLU A 95 -1.92 10.30 5.87
C GLU A 95 -2.42 10.25 7.31
N ASN A 96 -1.81 9.41 8.16
CA ASN A 96 -2.35 9.09 9.47
C ASN A 96 -1.59 9.74 10.65
N SER A 97 -0.37 10.25 10.45
CA SER A 97 0.36 10.87 11.55
C SER A 97 -0.11 12.30 11.81
N GLU A 98 -0.46 12.58 13.04
CA GLU A 98 -0.70 13.95 13.50
C GLU A 98 0.60 14.76 13.65
N ASN A 99 1.73 14.08 13.86
CA ASN A 99 3.03 14.71 14.00
C ASN A 99 3.56 15.17 12.65
N LYS A 100 3.69 16.48 12.46
CA LYS A 100 4.21 17.09 11.23
C LYS A 100 5.64 16.63 10.89
N GLU A 101 6.48 16.37 11.88
CA GLU A 101 7.85 15.92 11.65
C GLU A 101 7.88 14.52 11.04
N ILE A 102 7.03 13.60 11.50
CA ILE A 102 6.89 12.27 10.89
C ILE A 102 6.44 12.39 9.44
N ARG A 103 5.44 13.24 9.15
CA ARG A 103 5.00 13.46 7.77
C ARG A 103 6.13 14.02 6.89
N LYS A 104 6.85 15.04 7.38
CA LYS A 104 8.01 15.64 6.67
C LYS A 104 9.10 14.60 6.39
N ILE A 105 9.51 13.82 7.40
CA ILE A 105 10.54 12.78 7.24
C ILE A 105 10.09 11.73 6.24
N SER A 106 8.82 11.32 6.26
CA SER A 106 8.27 10.35 5.30
C SER A 106 8.30 10.88 3.86
N ILE A 107 8.02 12.16 3.66
CA ILE A 107 8.13 12.82 2.34
C ILE A 107 9.61 12.88 1.89
N ILE A 108 10.53 13.24 2.78
CA ILE A 108 11.96 13.29 2.49
C ILE A 108 12.51 11.91 2.13
N ALA A 109 11.96 10.85 2.75
CA ALA A 109 12.36 9.47 2.49
C ALA A 109 12.20 9.07 1.02
N PHE A 110 11.18 9.56 0.30
CA PHE A 110 11.05 9.30 -1.13
C PHE A 110 12.27 9.74 -1.94
N LYS A 111 12.89 10.86 -1.55
CA LYS A 111 14.11 11.35 -2.18
C LYS A 111 15.32 10.53 -1.78
N ILE A 112 15.54 10.30 -0.49
CA ILE A 112 16.71 9.58 0.05
C ILE A 112 16.77 8.15 -0.48
N LEU A 113 15.61 7.47 -0.56
CA LEU A 113 15.49 6.09 -1.02
C LEU A 113 15.30 5.97 -2.54
N GLU A 114 15.34 7.10 -3.26
CA GLU A 114 15.14 7.17 -4.71
C GLU A 114 13.85 6.47 -5.19
N LEU A 115 12.79 6.57 -4.42
CA LEU A 115 11.50 5.98 -4.74
C LEU A 115 10.75 6.86 -5.75
N ARG A 116 10.83 6.48 -7.04
CA ARG A 116 10.17 7.20 -8.14
C ARG A 116 9.09 6.32 -8.76
N SER A 117 7.84 6.77 -8.69
CA SER A 117 6.69 6.15 -9.37
C SER A 117 5.57 7.16 -9.54
N ASN A 118 4.57 6.84 -10.37
CA ASN A 118 3.37 7.69 -10.46
C ASN A 118 2.62 7.77 -9.12
N LYS A 119 2.67 6.71 -8.32
CA LYS A 119 2.08 6.68 -6.98
C LYS A 119 2.74 7.72 -6.05
N VAL A 120 4.08 7.77 -6.02
CA VAL A 120 4.83 8.77 -5.24
C VAL A 120 4.51 10.19 -5.71
N TYR A 121 4.41 10.41 -7.03
CA TYR A 121 4.00 11.71 -7.55
C TYR A 121 2.64 12.14 -7.01
N ASN A 122 1.64 11.26 -7.07
CA ASN A 122 0.28 11.54 -6.60
C ASN A 122 0.23 11.80 -5.09
N ILE A 123 1.02 11.07 -4.29
CA ILE A 123 1.15 11.28 -2.84
C ILE A 123 1.71 12.68 -2.57
N LEU A 124 2.80 13.06 -3.23
CA LEU A 124 3.42 14.38 -3.06
C LEU A 124 2.49 15.51 -3.50
N GLU A 125 1.77 15.35 -4.61
CA GLU A 125 0.75 16.29 -5.09
C GLU A 125 -0.38 16.45 -4.08
N SER A 126 -0.89 15.36 -3.50
CA SER A 126 -1.90 15.38 -2.45
C SER A 126 -1.41 16.12 -1.21
N CYS A 127 -0.19 15.83 -0.73
CA CYS A 127 0.40 16.54 0.42
C CYS A 127 0.49 18.04 0.18
N LEU A 128 0.95 18.43 -0.99
CA LEU A 128 1.13 19.82 -1.37
C LEU A 128 -0.19 20.59 -1.43
N LEU A 129 -1.26 19.96 -1.88
CA LEU A 129 -2.58 20.58 -2.00
C LEU A 129 -3.35 20.56 -0.68
N SER A 130 -3.31 19.45 0.05
CA SER A 130 -4.27 19.15 1.13
C SER A 130 -3.69 19.12 2.54
N ASP A 131 -2.36 19.03 2.74
CA ASP A 131 -1.83 19.01 4.11
C ASP A 131 -2.15 20.33 4.84
N LYS A 132 -2.48 20.22 6.11
CA LYS A 132 -2.82 21.38 6.97
C LYS A 132 -1.60 22.20 7.40
N ASP A 133 -0.41 21.61 7.36
CA ASP A 133 0.81 22.26 7.82
C ASP A 133 1.62 22.85 6.67
N PRO A 134 1.97 24.15 6.71
CA PRO A 134 2.70 24.83 5.64
C PRO A 134 4.14 24.31 5.45
N GLU A 135 4.78 23.80 6.52
CA GLU A 135 6.12 23.21 6.41
C GLU A 135 6.10 21.86 5.68
N VAL A 136 5.06 21.05 5.90
CA VAL A 136 4.85 19.80 5.17
C VAL A 136 4.62 20.10 3.69
N LYS A 137 3.76 21.08 3.37
CA LYS A 137 3.54 21.54 1.99
C LYS A 137 4.84 21.99 1.33
N LYS A 138 5.64 22.82 2.01
CA LYS A 138 6.93 23.28 1.52
C LYS A 138 7.88 22.10 1.24
N THR A 139 7.96 21.14 2.17
CA THR A 139 8.76 19.93 1.97
C THR A 139 8.29 19.14 0.75
N ALA A 140 6.98 19.00 0.55
CA ALA A 140 6.43 18.33 -0.63
C ALA A 140 6.79 19.07 -1.93
N ILE A 141 6.77 20.42 -1.95
CA ILE A 141 7.22 21.23 -3.09
C ILE A 141 8.68 20.92 -3.44
N ASP A 142 9.56 20.94 -2.44
CA ASP A 142 10.99 20.72 -2.65
C ASP A 142 11.24 19.29 -3.20
N ILE A 143 10.58 18.29 -2.66
CA ILE A 143 10.77 16.89 -3.07
C ILE A 143 10.16 16.62 -4.45
N ILE A 144 8.94 17.10 -4.74
CA ILE A 144 8.31 16.90 -6.04
C ILE A 144 9.08 17.59 -7.16
N SER A 145 9.60 18.79 -6.88
CA SER A 145 10.46 19.54 -7.82
C SER A 145 11.75 18.80 -8.14
N HIS A 146 12.34 18.16 -7.14
CA HIS A 146 13.58 17.39 -7.29
C HIS A 146 13.35 16.06 -8.02
N LEU A 147 12.34 15.29 -7.62
CA LEU A 147 12.07 13.96 -8.21
C LEU A 147 11.44 14.04 -9.59
N TYR A 148 10.60 15.04 -9.84
CA TYR A 148 9.78 15.17 -11.06
C TYR A 148 9.84 16.57 -11.69
N PRO A 149 11.04 17.11 -12.04
CA PRO A 149 11.19 18.51 -12.43
C PRO A 149 10.37 18.91 -13.66
N LYS A 150 10.19 17.99 -14.61
CA LYS A 150 9.38 18.25 -15.81
C LYS A 150 7.88 18.18 -15.52
N LYS A 151 7.45 17.13 -14.81
CA LYS A 151 6.03 16.84 -14.55
C LYS A 151 5.42 17.83 -13.55
N SER A 152 6.18 18.30 -12.57
CA SER A 152 5.71 19.21 -11.52
C SER A 152 5.61 20.68 -11.95
N LYS A 153 6.21 21.06 -13.08
CA LYS A 153 6.30 22.46 -13.52
C LYS A 153 4.94 23.16 -13.60
N ASP A 154 3.97 22.52 -14.20
CA ASP A 154 2.63 23.12 -14.40
C ASP A 154 1.88 23.23 -13.08
N LEU A 155 1.97 22.20 -12.22
CA LEU A 155 1.41 22.20 -10.88
C LEU A 155 1.98 23.34 -10.03
N LEU A 156 3.30 23.52 -10.02
CA LEU A 156 3.99 24.57 -9.27
C LEU A 156 3.65 25.97 -9.78
N ASN A 157 3.54 26.14 -11.09
CA ASN A 157 3.10 27.38 -11.70
C ASN A 157 1.67 27.73 -11.30
N TRP A 158 0.77 26.74 -11.27
CA TRP A 158 -0.60 26.91 -10.84
C TRP A 158 -0.69 27.35 -9.37
N ILE A 159 0.09 26.71 -8.48
CA ILE A 159 0.14 27.04 -7.05
C ILE A 159 0.64 28.46 -6.83
N ASN A 160 1.73 28.85 -7.53
CA ASN A 160 2.30 30.19 -7.41
C ASN A 160 1.32 31.28 -7.87
N ARG A 161 0.47 31.02 -8.84
CA ARG A 161 -0.56 31.94 -9.31
C ARG A 161 -1.71 32.08 -8.30
N ASN A 162 -2.18 30.94 -7.76
CA ASN A 162 -3.35 30.91 -6.87
C ASN A 162 -2.99 31.19 -5.40
N GLY A 163 -1.74 30.93 -4.98
CA GLY A 163 -1.26 31.20 -3.63
C GLY A 163 -1.06 32.69 -3.34
N LYS A 164 -0.93 33.54 -4.35
CA LYS A 164 -0.83 35.00 -4.20
C LYS A 164 -2.18 35.68 -3.98
N ASN A 165 -3.27 35.06 -4.38
CA ASN A 165 -4.63 35.63 -4.26
C ASN A 165 -5.31 35.39 -2.91
N LYS A 166 -4.65 34.77 -1.92
CA LYS A 166 -5.18 34.54 -0.55
C LYS A 166 -4.56 35.45 0.52
N LYS A 167 -3.89 36.54 0.09
CA LYS A 167 -3.34 37.57 1.02
C LYS A 167 -4.05 38.91 0.86
N GLU A 168 -5.38 38.89 0.79
CA GLU A 168 -6.21 40.05 1.04
C GLU A 168 -7.26 39.73 2.13
#